data_0fcc4c5ad01214c1af33a5c325c4fd50
#
_entry.id   0fcc4c5ad01214c1af33a5c325c4fd50
#
_cell.length_a   1.000
_cell.length_b   1.000
_cell.length_c   1.000
_cell.angle_alpha   90.00
_cell.angle_beta   90.00
_cell.angle_gamma   90.00
#
_symmetry.space_group_name_H-M   'P 1'
#
loop_
_entity.id
_entity.type
_entity.pdbx_description
1 polymer ?
#
loop_
_entity_poly.entity_id
_entity_poly.type
_entity_poly.pdbx_seq_one_letter_code
_entity_poly.pdbx_strand_id
1 'polypeptide(L)'
;TDLKPFEMLVKKANVRCIMTSFNKINGIFAGGNSDLCNRILREEWGYEGFLVTDWGDMDIVVDGADAVAAGNDVVMPGGPPVIKQILNGYREGRVTRRQLETAASHLLRVIKSLKGRNGKNGKEDI
;
A
#
# COMPACT_ATOMS: atom_id res chain seq x y z
N THR A 1 -0.92 20.52 6.14
CA THR A 1 -0.16 20.47 7.40
C THR A 1 -0.06 19.07 7.97
N ASP A 2 -1.16 18.33 7.99
CA ASP A 2 -1.17 16.96 8.55
C ASP A 2 -0.36 15.97 7.70
N LEU A 3 -0.24 16.21 6.39
CA LEU A 3 0.53 15.37 5.48
C LEU A 3 2.01 15.73 5.41
N LYS A 4 2.41 16.89 5.92
CA LYS A 4 3.79 17.37 5.80
C LYS A 4 4.85 16.43 6.40
N PRO A 5 4.66 15.84 7.59
CA PRO A 5 5.62 14.88 8.12
C PRO A 5 5.81 13.67 7.21
N PHE A 6 4.72 13.16 6.62
CA PHE A 6 4.78 12.03 5.69
C PHE A 6 5.51 12.37 4.41
N GLU A 7 5.26 13.57 3.85
CA GLU A 7 5.99 14.07 2.69
C GLU A 7 7.49 14.12 2.94
N MET A 8 7.90 14.61 4.10
CA MET A 8 9.31 14.66 4.50
C MET A 8 9.92 13.26 4.63
N LEU A 9 9.19 12.31 5.20
CA LEU A 9 9.65 10.93 5.31
C LEU A 9 9.85 10.29 3.94
N VAL A 10 8.95 10.53 3.01
CA VAL A 10 9.06 10.02 1.64
C VAL A 10 10.23 10.65 0.91
N LYS A 11 10.30 11.98 0.88
CA LYS A 11 11.27 12.71 0.06
C LYS A 11 12.68 12.71 0.65
N LYS A 12 12.81 12.77 1.96
CA LYS A 12 14.11 12.93 2.62
C LYS A 12 14.63 11.65 3.26
N ALA A 13 13.76 10.82 3.82
CA ALA A 13 14.17 9.59 4.51
C ALA A 13 13.99 8.32 3.66
N ASN A 14 13.32 8.41 2.51
CA ASN A 14 13.08 7.29 1.59
C ASN A 14 12.47 6.08 2.31
N VAL A 15 11.40 6.31 3.08
CA VAL A 15 10.71 5.22 3.77
C VAL A 15 10.14 4.20 2.77
N ARG A 16 10.11 2.93 3.17
CA ARG A 16 9.72 1.82 2.28
C ARG A 16 8.35 1.25 2.59
N CYS A 17 7.79 1.56 3.75
CA CYS A 17 6.46 1.11 4.14
C CYS A 17 5.70 2.25 4.79
N ILE A 18 4.46 2.45 4.33
CA ILE A 18 3.53 3.41 4.94
C ILE A 18 2.20 2.69 5.14
N MET A 19 1.54 2.95 6.26
CA MET A 19 0.26 2.38 6.59
C MET A 19 -0.85 3.41 6.40
N THR A 20 -1.94 3.02 5.74
CA THR A 20 -3.14 3.86 5.66
C THR A 20 -3.93 3.77 6.97
N SER A 21 -4.59 4.84 7.35
CA SER A 21 -5.26 4.97 8.64
C SER A 21 -6.77 4.75 8.54
N PHE A 22 -7.41 4.58 9.69
CA PHE A 22 -8.87 4.43 9.80
C PHE A 22 -9.63 5.73 9.57
N ASN A 23 -8.99 6.88 9.72
CA ASN A 23 -9.68 8.17 9.62
C ASN A 23 -9.96 8.56 8.17
N LYS A 24 -10.87 9.51 8.02
CA LYS A 24 -11.19 10.12 6.73
C LYS A 24 -10.35 11.35 6.46
N ILE A 25 -10.00 11.53 5.19
CA ILE A 25 -9.38 12.75 4.69
C ILE A 25 -10.32 13.30 3.60
N ASN A 26 -10.83 14.51 3.81
CA ASN A 26 -11.84 15.12 2.93
C ASN A 26 -13.07 14.22 2.70
N GLY A 27 -13.53 13.55 3.76
CA GLY A 27 -14.73 12.71 3.73
C GLY A 27 -14.54 11.30 3.20
N ILE A 28 -13.33 10.92 2.77
CA ILE A 28 -13.04 9.60 2.23
C ILE A 28 -12.05 8.90 3.16
N PHE A 29 -12.32 7.64 3.52
CA PHE A 29 -11.39 6.85 4.32
C PHE A 29 -10.03 6.75 3.63
N ALA A 30 -8.96 6.95 4.40
CA ALA A 30 -7.59 6.97 3.84
C ALA A 30 -7.27 5.69 3.06
N GLY A 31 -7.67 4.52 3.54
CA GLY A 31 -7.47 3.24 2.85
C GLY A 31 -8.20 3.10 1.52
N GLY A 32 -9.25 3.90 1.29
CA GLY A 32 -10.00 3.90 0.04
C GLY A 32 -9.80 5.17 -0.80
N ASN A 33 -8.80 5.98 -0.48
CA ASN A 33 -8.60 7.28 -1.10
C ASN A 33 -7.49 7.23 -2.16
N SER A 34 -7.90 7.04 -3.42
CA SER A 34 -6.97 6.97 -4.55
C SER A 34 -6.19 8.27 -4.76
N ASP A 35 -6.80 9.42 -4.49
CA ASP A 35 -6.12 10.71 -4.57
C ASP A 35 -4.93 10.75 -3.61
N LEU A 36 -5.13 10.30 -2.38
CA LEU A 36 -4.07 10.26 -1.38
C LEU A 36 -3.00 9.24 -1.74
N CYS A 37 -3.41 8.00 -2.02
CA CYS A 37 -2.49 6.87 -2.17
C CYS A 37 -1.75 6.88 -3.52
N ASN A 38 -2.42 7.26 -4.58
CA ASN A 38 -1.81 7.25 -5.92
C ASN A 38 -1.32 8.63 -6.33
N ARG A 39 -2.22 9.63 -6.40
CA ARG A 39 -1.86 10.94 -6.94
C ARG A 39 -0.87 11.69 -6.04
N ILE A 40 -1.17 11.83 -4.75
CA ILE A 40 -0.30 12.60 -3.85
C ILE A 40 0.95 11.80 -3.51
N LEU A 41 0.78 10.61 -2.95
CA LEU A 41 1.91 9.83 -2.43
C LEU A 41 2.86 9.37 -3.53
N ARG A 42 2.35 8.76 -4.57
CA ARG A 42 3.21 8.16 -5.61
C ARG A 42 3.55 9.13 -6.73
N GLU A 43 2.59 9.86 -7.27
CA GLU A 43 2.84 10.75 -8.41
C GLU A 43 3.52 12.05 -7.99
N GLU A 44 3.00 12.73 -6.96
CA GLU A 44 3.56 14.01 -6.53
C GLU A 44 4.83 13.85 -5.69
N TRP A 45 4.83 12.92 -4.73
CA TRP A 45 5.98 12.74 -3.82
C TRP A 45 6.99 11.72 -4.33
N GLY A 46 6.65 10.89 -5.31
CA GLY A 46 7.54 9.89 -5.87
C GLY A 46 7.81 8.70 -4.95
N TYR A 47 6.83 8.32 -4.13
CA TYR A 47 6.96 7.19 -3.22
C TYR A 47 7.17 5.87 -3.97
N GLU A 48 8.23 5.14 -3.63
CA GLU A 48 8.60 3.88 -4.28
C GLU A 48 8.41 2.64 -3.40
N GLY A 49 7.99 2.81 -2.14
CA GLY A 49 7.73 1.72 -1.23
C GLY A 49 6.35 1.08 -1.44
N PHE A 50 5.92 0.29 -0.46
CA PHE A 50 4.58 -0.30 -0.49
C PHE A 50 3.67 0.34 0.56
N LEU A 51 2.36 0.28 0.31
CA LEU A 51 1.31 0.71 1.23
C LEU A 51 0.66 -0.50 1.85
N VAL A 52 0.50 -0.49 3.16
CA VAL A 52 -0.24 -1.51 3.89
C VAL A 52 -1.47 -0.87 4.54
N THR A 53 -2.58 -1.61 4.59
CA THR A 53 -3.76 -1.14 5.32
C THR A 53 -3.54 -1.24 6.83
N ASP A 54 -4.32 -0.47 7.58
CA ASP A 54 -4.41 -0.69 9.02
C ASP A 54 -5.04 -2.06 9.28
N TRP A 55 -4.82 -2.59 10.46
CA TRP A 55 -5.26 -3.93 10.83
C TRP A 55 -6.77 -4.00 10.99
N GLY A 56 -7.43 -4.86 10.18
CA GLY A 56 -8.88 -4.99 10.20
C GLY A 56 -9.65 -3.91 9.44
N ASP A 57 -8.95 -3.08 8.66
CA ASP A 57 -9.56 -2.00 7.87
C ASP A 57 -10.65 -2.53 6.93
N MET A 58 -10.44 -3.72 6.38
CA MET A 58 -11.33 -4.34 5.40
C MET A 58 -12.66 -4.80 5.98
N ASP A 59 -12.74 -4.96 7.28
CA ASP A 59 -13.97 -5.37 7.96
C ASP A 59 -14.85 -4.18 8.36
N ILE A 60 -14.26 -2.98 8.42
CA ILE A 60 -14.89 -1.82 9.03
C ILE A 60 -15.08 -0.65 8.06
N VAL A 61 -14.08 -0.35 7.25
CA VAL A 61 -14.06 0.91 6.48
C VAL A 61 -13.96 0.74 4.98
N VAL A 62 -13.21 -0.22 4.49
CA VAL A 62 -12.95 -0.40 3.05
C VAL A 62 -12.88 -1.89 2.71
N ASP A 63 -13.56 -2.29 1.65
CA ASP A 63 -13.43 -3.64 1.09
C ASP A 63 -12.03 -3.87 0.51
N GLY A 64 -11.53 -5.11 0.58
CA GLY A 64 -10.18 -5.43 0.11
C GLY A 64 -9.93 -5.09 -1.35
N ALA A 65 -10.91 -5.29 -2.22
CA ALA A 65 -10.80 -4.93 -3.63
C ALA A 65 -10.71 -3.41 -3.80
N ASP A 66 -11.53 -2.66 -3.09
CA ASP A 66 -11.53 -1.20 -3.15
C ASP A 66 -10.24 -0.61 -2.58
N ALA A 67 -9.68 -1.22 -1.54
CA ALA A 67 -8.40 -0.82 -0.98
C ALA A 67 -7.25 -0.98 -1.99
N VAL A 68 -7.20 -2.11 -2.68
CA VAL A 68 -6.18 -2.35 -3.73
C VAL A 68 -6.38 -1.38 -4.89
N ALA A 69 -7.61 -1.18 -5.33
CA ALA A 69 -7.92 -0.24 -6.40
C ALA A 69 -7.54 1.20 -6.04
N ALA A 70 -7.62 1.56 -4.76
CA ALA A 70 -7.22 2.88 -4.27
C ALA A 70 -5.69 3.05 -4.16
N GLY A 71 -4.92 1.96 -4.16
CA GLY A 71 -3.47 2.01 -4.17
C GLY A 71 -2.77 1.30 -3.01
N ASN A 72 -3.49 0.62 -2.13
CA ASN A 72 -2.87 -0.21 -1.10
C ASN A 72 -2.29 -1.48 -1.75
N ASP A 73 -1.14 -1.91 -1.29
CA ASP A 73 -0.42 -3.05 -1.84
C ASP A 73 -0.57 -4.31 -0.99
N VAL A 74 -0.70 -4.14 0.32
CA VAL A 74 -0.84 -5.23 1.29
C VAL A 74 -2.06 -4.97 2.15
N VAL A 75 -2.93 -5.96 2.28
CA VAL A 75 -4.15 -5.88 3.09
C VAL A 75 -3.96 -6.70 4.36
N MET A 76 -4.12 -6.07 5.51
CA MET A 76 -3.91 -6.72 6.80
C MET A 76 -5.21 -6.81 7.60
N PRO A 77 -5.47 -7.93 8.28
CA PRO A 77 -4.59 -9.10 8.37
C PRO A 77 -4.62 -10.04 7.16
N GLY A 78 -5.47 -9.83 6.17
CA GLY A 78 -5.57 -10.71 5.03
C GLY A 78 -6.34 -12.00 5.35
N GLY A 79 -6.07 -13.06 4.57
CA GLY A 79 -6.71 -14.36 4.75
C GLY A 79 -7.93 -14.57 3.85
N PRO A 80 -8.64 -15.72 4.01
CA PRO A 80 -9.73 -16.10 3.11
C PRO A 80 -10.84 -15.05 2.92
N PRO A 81 -11.29 -14.32 3.96
CA PRO A 81 -12.32 -13.29 3.77
C PRO A 81 -11.87 -12.18 2.83
N VAL A 82 -10.64 -11.71 2.96
CA VAL A 82 -10.09 -10.64 2.11
C VAL A 82 -9.86 -11.14 0.70
N ILE A 83 -9.36 -12.36 0.54
CA ILE A 83 -9.20 -12.99 -0.78
C ILE A 83 -10.55 -13.05 -1.50
N LYS A 84 -11.60 -13.43 -0.78
CA LYS A 84 -12.96 -13.45 -1.32
C LYS A 84 -13.44 -12.07 -1.76
N GLN A 85 -13.18 -11.03 -0.95
CA GLN A 85 -13.51 -9.64 -1.29
C GLN A 85 -12.81 -9.23 -2.59
N ILE A 86 -11.52 -9.53 -2.72
CA ILE A 86 -10.72 -9.17 -3.89
C ILE A 86 -11.23 -9.91 -5.14
N LEU A 87 -11.50 -11.21 -5.03
CA LEU A 87 -12.06 -12.00 -6.14
C LEU A 87 -13.43 -11.49 -6.58
N ASN A 88 -14.30 -11.17 -5.63
CA ASN A 88 -15.61 -10.61 -5.94
C ASN A 88 -15.49 -9.25 -6.61
N GLY A 89 -14.61 -8.38 -6.11
CA GLY A 89 -14.34 -7.08 -6.69
C GLY A 89 -13.75 -7.17 -8.09
N TYR A 90 -12.90 -8.16 -8.34
CA TYR A 90 -12.37 -8.43 -9.67
C TYR A 90 -13.49 -8.84 -10.65
N ARG A 91 -14.37 -9.73 -10.23
CA ARG A 91 -15.52 -10.16 -11.05
C ARG A 91 -16.49 -9.02 -11.34
N GLU A 92 -16.66 -8.12 -10.38
CA GLU A 92 -17.55 -6.96 -10.50
C GLU A 92 -16.91 -5.76 -11.22
N GLY A 93 -15.64 -5.84 -11.55
CA GLY A 93 -14.90 -4.76 -12.20
C GLY A 93 -14.45 -3.63 -11.28
N ARG A 94 -14.51 -3.81 -9.95
CA ARG A 94 -14.07 -2.79 -8.98
C ARG A 94 -12.55 -2.74 -8.83
N VAL A 95 -11.87 -3.86 -9.08
CA VAL A 95 -10.40 -3.93 -9.13
C VAL A 95 -9.97 -4.66 -10.40
N THR A 96 -8.93 -4.18 -11.06
CA THR A 96 -8.43 -4.76 -12.30
C THR A 96 -7.21 -5.64 -12.04
N ARG A 97 -6.93 -6.55 -12.98
CA ARG A 97 -5.73 -7.36 -12.95
C ARG A 97 -4.47 -6.48 -12.88
N ARG A 98 -4.44 -5.39 -13.65
CA ARG A 98 -3.30 -4.46 -13.66
C ARG A 98 -3.07 -3.84 -12.28
N GLN A 99 -4.14 -3.47 -11.57
CA GLN A 99 -4.03 -2.93 -10.21
C GLN A 99 -3.47 -3.98 -9.25
N LEU A 100 -3.90 -5.24 -9.36
CA LEU A 100 -3.38 -6.34 -8.56
C LEU A 100 -1.90 -6.61 -8.85
N GLU A 101 -1.52 -6.61 -10.11
CA GLU A 101 -0.12 -6.80 -10.52
C GLU A 101 0.76 -5.63 -10.05
N THR A 102 0.26 -4.41 -10.13
CA THR A 102 0.96 -3.22 -9.65
C THR A 102 1.21 -3.31 -8.14
N ALA A 103 0.19 -3.69 -7.37
CA ALA A 103 0.33 -3.89 -5.92
C ALA A 103 1.41 -4.93 -5.60
N ALA A 104 1.37 -6.07 -6.26
CA ALA A 104 2.37 -7.12 -6.09
C ALA A 104 3.78 -6.63 -6.47
N SER A 105 3.90 -5.86 -7.54
CA SER A 105 5.20 -5.34 -8.00
C SER A 105 5.84 -4.38 -7.00
N HIS A 106 5.04 -3.53 -6.34
CA HIS A 106 5.54 -2.62 -5.31
C HIS A 106 6.16 -3.39 -4.15
N LEU A 107 5.47 -4.41 -3.66
CA LEU A 107 5.96 -5.24 -2.56
C LEU A 107 7.21 -6.01 -2.97
N LEU A 108 7.21 -6.64 -4.15
CA LEU A 108 8.35 -7.40 -4.66
C LEU A 108 9.59 -6.53 -4.84
N ARG A 109 9.43 -5.28 -5.28
CA ARG A 109 10.54 -4.33 -5.42
C ARG A 109 11.22 -4.08 -4.08
N VAL A 110 10.44 -3.88 -3.02
CA VAL A 110 10.99 -3.68 -1.67
C VAL A 110 11.67 -4.94 -1.17
N ILE A 111 11.06 -6.11 -1.34
CA ILE A 111 11.65 -7.39 -0.93
C ILE A 111 12.99 -7.63 -1.63
N LYS A 112 13.07 -7.40 -2.93
CA LYS A 112 14.33 -7.54 -3.69
C LYS A 112 15.41 -6.57 -3.20
N SER A 113 15.03 -5.34 -2.90
CA SER A 113 15.93 -4.33 -2.35
C SER A 113 16.52 -4.77 -1.01
N LEU A 114 15.69 -5.33 -0.11
CA LEU A 114 16.11 -5.83 1.19
C LEU A 114 17.01 -7.06 1.07
N LYS A 115 16.69 -7.98 0.19
CA LYS A 115 17.53 -9.17 -0.07
C LYS A 115 18.92 -8.80 -0.58
N GLY A 116 19.00 -7.82 -1.49
CA GLY A 116 20.27 -7.34 -2.00
C GLY A 116 21.13 -6.74 -0.89
N ARG A 117 20.54 -5.95 0.01
CA ARG A 117 21.23 -5.36 1.17
C ARG A 117 21.66 -6.43 2.16
N ASN A 118 20.78 -7.36 2.50
CA ASN A 118 21.11 -8.46 3.43
C ASN A 118 22.19 -9.37 2.87
N GLY A 119 22.17 -9.64 1.57
CA GLY A 119 23.21 -10.41 0.91
C GLY A 119 24.58 -9.77 0.99
N LYS A 120 24.68 -8.44 0.87
CA LYS A 120 25.91 -7.68 1.05
C LYS A 120 26.36 -7.65 2.50
N ASN A 121 25.43 -7.38 3.42
CA ASN A 121 25.73 -7.30 4.85
C ASN A 121 26.08 -8.67 5.44
N GLY A 122 25.41 -9.72 5.00
CA GLY A 122 25.69 -11.08 5.44
C GLY A 122 27.10 -11.57 5.08
N LYS A 123 27.69 -11.06 4.01
CA LYS A 123 29.08 -11.36 3.64
C LYS A 123 30.09 -10.58 4.49
N GLU A 124 29.72 -9.45 5.03
CA GLU A 124 30.58 -8.65 5.89
C GLU A 124 30.56 -9.12 7.34
N ASP A 125 29.44 -9.70 7.78
CA ASP A 125 29.25 -10.15 9.16
C ASP A 125 29.78 -11.57 9.41
N ILE A 126 30.20 -12.27 8.40
CA ILE A 126 30.82 -13.57 8.48
C ILE A 126 32.34 -13.45 8.35
#